data_53ab66bd56f9b77c6aac813a38c85339
#
_entry.id   53ab66bd56f9b77c6aac813a38c85339
#
_cell.length_a   1.000
_cell.length_b   1.000
_cell.length_c   1.000
_cell.angle_alpha   90.00
_cell.angle_beta   90.00
_cell.angle_gamma   90.00
#
_symmetry.space_group_name_H-M   'P 1'
#
loop_
_entity.id
_entity.type
_entity.pdbx_description
1 polymer ?
#
loop_
_entity_poly.entity_id
_entity_poly.type
_entity_poly.pdbx_seq_one_letter_code
_entity_poly.pdbx_strand_id
1 'polypeptide(L)'
;MSSSIKMEPVLEIPPDKIPRHVAIIMDGNGRWAQRRDQPRNHGHQNGAESARKITEECARLGIDQLTLFCLSSENWKRPQEELDFLMFLLATYLVQERDTMMKNNIRLKIIGRRDRLPQKVISVMDQSIAMTSGNTGTCLCLAINYGGRAEIVDAMRQIAKKIESRELDVESIDESTVSQHLYTSGMSDPDLLIRTAGEMRISNYLLWQIS
;
A
#
# COMPACT_ATOMS: atom_id res chain seq x y z
N MET A 1 -14.06 -38.45 -12.43
CA MET A 1 -14.87 -37.78 -11.40
C MET A 1 -14.70 -36.30 -11.61
N SER A 2 -15.76 -35.65 -12.15
CA SER A 2 -15.75 -34.22 -12.49
C SER A 2 -15.85 -33.42 -11.18
N SER A 3 -14.80 -32.70 -10.82
CA SER A 3 -14.82 -31.75 -9.71
C SER A 3 -15.58 -30.50 -10.19
N SER A 4 -16.84 -30.40 -9.77
CA SER A 4 -17.63 -29.18 -9.95
C SER A 4 -16.91 -28.03 -9.22
N ILE A 5 -16.40 -27.09 -10.01
CA ILE A 5 -15.96 -25.79 -9.50
C ILE A 5 -17.21 -25.16 -8.87
N LYS A 6 -17.26 -25.10 -7.53
CA LYS A 6 -18.26 -24.26 -6.85
C LYS A 6 -18.00 -22.83 -7.27
N MET A 7 -18.86 -22.28 -8.10
CA MET A 7 -18.90 -20.85 -8.31
C MET A 7 -19.19 -20.19 -6.96
N GLU A 8 -18.22 -19.43 -6.45
CA GLU A 8 -18.47 -18.58 -5.28
C GLU A 8 -19.61 -17.59 -5.61
N PRO A 9 -20.48 -17.30 -4.64
CA PRO A 9 -21.59 -16.39 -4.88
C PRO A 9 -21.01 -15.05 -5.33
N VAL A 10 -21.40 -14.60 -6.52
CA VAL A 10 -21.14 -13.23 -6.97
C VAL A 10 -21.88 -12.32 -5.98
N LEU A 11 -21.13 -11.54 -5.20
CA LEU A 11 -21.72 -10.53 -4.35
C LEU A 11 -22.50 -9.56 -5.24
N GLU A 12 -23.83 -9.60 -5.15
CA GLU A 12 -24.72 -8.65 -5.82
C GLU A 12 -24.70 -7.29 -5.09
N ILE A 13 -23.53 -6.66 -5.09
CA ILE A 13 -23.39 -5.29 -4.57
C ILE A 13 -23.69 -4.34 -5.71
N PRO A 14 -24.63 -3.39 -5.54
CA PRO A 14 -24.85 -2.35 -6.53
C PRO A 14 -23.54 -1.59 -6.85
N PRO A 15 -23.23 -1.28 -8.11
CA PRO A 15 -21.95 -0.66 -8.50
C PRO A 15 -21.66 0.66 -7.76
N ASP A 16 -22.69 1.42 -7.41
CA ASP A 16 -22.60 2.66 -6.62
C ASP A 16 -22.25 2.45 -5.14
N LYS A 17 -22.28 1.21 -4.66
CA LYS A 17 -21.91 0.80 -3.30
C LYS A 17 -20.53 0.16 -3.21
N ILE A 18 -19.89 -0.08 -4.34
CA ILE A 18 -18.51 -0.59 -4.36
C ILE A 18 -17.56 0.57 -3.97
N PRO A 19 -16.68 0.39 -2.95
CA PRO A 19 -15.73 1.42 -2.59
C PRO A 19 -14.76 1.68 -3.75
N ARG A 20 -14.45 2.93 -4.03
CA ARG A 20 -13.48 3.29 -5.06
C ARG A 20 -12.05 3.12 -4.57
N HIS A 21 -11.80 3.36 -3.28
CA HIS A 21 -10.50 3.20 -2.65
C HIS A 21 -10.60 2.36 -1.38
N VAL A 22 -9.91 1.23 -1.37
CA VAL A 22 -9.77 0.37 -0.19
C VAL A 22 -8.36 0.49 0.36
N ALA A 23 -8.24 0.79 1.66
CA ALA A 23 -6.95 0.81 2.38
C ALA A 23 -6.89 -0.33 3.39
N ILE A 24 -5.76 -1.06 3.44
CA ILE A 24 -5.63 -2.25 4.30
C ILE A 24 -4.37 -2.17 5.16
N ILE A 25 -4.56 -2.31 6.48
CA ILE A 25 -3.48 -2.57 7.43
C ILE A 25 -3.36 -4.09 7.61
N MET A 26 -2.32 -4.67 7.05
CA MET A 26 -2.06 -6.12 7.08
C MET A 26 -1.42 -6.52 8.40
N ASP A 27 -2.24 -6.72 9.44
CA ASP A 27 -1.78 -7.12 10.77
C ASP A 27 -2.03 -8.62 11.04
N GLY A 28 -1.28 -9.15 12.02
CA GLY A 28 -1.50 -10.50 12.55
C GLY A 28 -0.70 -11.62 11.90
N ASN A 29 0.03 -11.38 10.82
CA ASN A 29 0.77 -12.41 10.09
C ASN A 29 1.74 -13.21 10.98
N GLY A 30 2.53 -12.51 11.82
CA GLY A 30 3.43 -13.17 12.78
C GLY A 30 2.70 -13.97 13.86
N ARG A 31 1.59 -13.44 14.40
CA ARG A 31 0.74 -14.14 15.38
C ARG A 31 0.06 -15.37 14.76
N TRP A 32 -0.35 -15.27 13.51
CA TRP A 32 -0.95 -16.37 12.75
C TRP A 32 0.03 -17.55 12.60
N ALA A 33 1.29 -17.28 12.28
CA ALA A 33 2.34 -18.29 12.20
C ALA A 33 2.63 -18.92 13.56
N GLN A 34 2.83 -18.11 14.60
CA GLN A 34 3.10 -18.58 15.96
C GLN A 34 2.01 -19.49 16.52
N ARG A 35 0.72 -19.22 16.23
CA ARG A 35 -0.39 -20.11 16.62
C ARG A 35 -0.37 -21.48 15.90
N ARG A 36 0.51 -21.67 14.92
CA ARG A 36 0.72 -22.90 14.14
C ARG A 36 2.11 -23.48 14.33
N ASP A 37 2.81 -23.03 15.38
CA ASP A 37 4.19 -23.44 15.68
C ASP A 37 5.15 -23.17 14.50
N GLN A 38 4.87 -22.12 13.71
CA GLN A 38 5.66 -21.70 12.57
C GLN A 38 6.43 -20.40 12.87
N PRO A 39 7.61 -20.20 12.26
CA PRO A 39 8.36 -18.96 12.39
C PRO A 39 7.57 -17.77 11.80
N ARG A 40 7.77 -16.58 12.35
CA ARG A 40 7.08 -15.34 11.92
C ARG A 40 7.19 -15.09 10.42
N ASN A 41 8.35 -15.42 9.83
CA ASN A 41 8.61 -15.29 8.40
C ASN A 41 7.63 -16.06 7.52
N HIS A 42 7.20 -17.25 7.96
CA HIS A 42 6.16 -18.03 7.27
C HIS A 42 4.82 -17.27 7.23
N GLY A 43 4.49 -16.56 8.32
CA GLY A 43 3.30 -15.71 8.35
C GLY A 43 3.38 -14.54 7.35
N HIS A 44 4.55 -13.91 7.20
CA HIS A 44 4.75 -12.84 6.22
C HIS A 44 4.62 -13.34 4.78
N GLN A 45 5.12 -14.54 4.46
CA GLN A 45 4.94 -15.16 3.14
C GLN A 45 3.46 -15.40 2.83
N ASN A 46 2.70 -15.99 3.75
CA ASN A 46 1.26 -16.21 3.58
C ASN A 46 0.48 -14.88 3.49
N GLY A 47 0.92 -13.86 4.23
CA GLY A 47 0.37 -12.50 4.12
C GLY A 47 0.54 -11.90 2.73
N ALA A 48 1.69 -12.12 2.10
CA ALA A 48 1.96 -11.66 0.75
C ALA A 48 1.08 -12.39 -0.29
N GLU A 49 0.85 -13.69 -0.12
CA GLU A 49 -0.12 -14.43 -0.96
C GLU A 49 -1.55 -13.91 -0.80
N SER A 50 -1.94 -13.55 0.42
CA SER A 50 -3.24 -12.95 0.68
C SER A 50 -3.35 -11.57 0.01
N ALA A 51 -2.29 -10.76 0.06
CA ALA A 51 -2.22 -9.48 -0.61
C ALA A 51 -2.40 -9.60 -2.13
N ARG A 52 -1.79 -10.62 -2.76
CA ARG A 52 -1.99 -10.92 -4.18
C ARG A 52 -3.46 -11.20 -4.50
N LYS A 53 -4.08 -12.12 -3.78
CA LYS A 53 -5.49 -12.49 -4.00
C LYS A 53 -6.43 -11.30 -3.86
N ILE A 54 -6.21 -10.46 -2.85
CA ILE A 54 -7.01 -9.24 -2.65
C ILE A 54 -6.76 -8.23 -3.79
N THR A 55 -5.52 -8.10 -4.27
CA THR A 55 -5.20 -7.23 -5.40
C THR A 55 -5.90 -7.68 -6.68
N GLU A 56 -5.87 -8.97 -6.98
CA GLU A 56 -6.57 -9.55 -8.13
C GLU A 56 -8.09 -9.36 -8.02
N GLU A 57 -8.65 -9.55 -6.82
CA GLU A 57 -10.09 -9.35 -6.57
C GLU A 57 -10.50 -7.88 -6.68
N CYS A 58 -9.71 -6.95 -6.15
CA CYS A 58 -9.96 -5.52 -6.34
C CYS A 58 -9.95 -5.14 -7.83
N ALA A 59 -9.01 -5.66 -8.61
CA ALA A 59 -8.96 -5.43 -10.05
C ALA A 59 -10.18 -6.04 -10.76
N ARG A 60 -10.61 -7.25 -10.36
CA ARG A 60 -11.80 -7.91 -10.90
C ARG A 60 -13.09 -7.14 -10.62
N LEU A 61 -13.20 -6.54 -9.43
CA LEU A 61 -14.34 -5.73 -9.00
C LEU A 61 -14.33 -4.31 -9.56
N GLY A 62 -13.28 -3.91 -10.26
CA GLY A 62 -13.14 -2.55 -10.79
C GLY A 62 -12.91 -1.48 -9.71
N ILE A 63 -12.32 -1.85 -8.58
CA ILE A 63 -11.91 -0.89 -7.53
C ILE A 63 -10.80 -0.02 -8.10
N ASP A 64 -10.96 1.30 -8.04
CA ASP A 64 -10.00 2.24 -8.62
C ASP A 64 -8.63 2.15 -7.93
N GLN A 65 -8.63 1.94 -6.61
CA GLN A 65 -7.41 1.97 -5.83
C GLN A 65 -7.43 1.02 -4.63
N LEU A 66 -6.31 0.31 -4.44
CA LEU A 66 -6.01 -0.49 -3.26
C LEU A 66 -4.71 0.00 -2.64
N THR A 67 -4.74 0.44 -1.37
CA THR A 67 -3.53 0.82 -0.63
C THR A 67 -3.23 -0.20 0.46
N LEU A 68 -2.03 -0.79 0.43
CA LEU A 68 -1.58 -1.80 1.38
C LEU A 68 -0.47 -1.23 2.28
N PHE A 69 -0.62 -1.35 3.60
CA PHE A 69 0.40 -0.97 4.58
C PHE A 69 1.44 -2.08 4.74
N CYS A 70 2.51 -2.03 3.95
CA CYS A 70 3.52 -3.09 3.89
C CYS A 70 4.61 -2.94 4.96
N LEU A 71 5.11 -1.70 5.18
CA LEU A 71 6.13 -1.42 6.18
C LEU A 71 5.92 -0.04 6.77
N SER A 72 5.65 0.03 8.09
CA SER A 72 5.58 1.31 8.78
C SER A 72 6.96 1.85 9.15
N SER A 73 7.06 3.18 9.31
CA SER A 73 8.26 3.83 9.82
C SER A 73 8.67 3.35 11.22
N GLU A 74 7.74 2.85 12.01
CA GLU A 74 7.98 2.28 13.33
C GLU A 74 8.55 0.85 13.28
N ASN A 75 8.38 0.15 12.16
CA ASN A 75 8.88 -1.24 12.00
C ASN A 75 10.41 -1.33 11.96
N TRP A 76 11.13 -0.23 11.75
CA TRP A 76 12.60 -0.21 11.84
C TRP A 76 13.14 -0.52 13.23
N LYS A 77 12.28 -0.63 14.24
CA LYS A 77 12.64 -1.10 15.60
C LYS A 77 12.65 -2.64 15.71
N ARG A 78 12.25 -3.35 14.66
CA ARG A 78 12.27 -4.82 14.64
C ARG A 78 13.70 -5.38 14.58
N PRO A 79 13.92 -6.64 14.98
CA PRO A 79 15.20 -7.31 14.79
C PRO A 79 15.69 -7.23 13.35
N GLN A 80 17.00 -7.07 13.14
CA GLN A 80 17.58 -6.89 11.80
C GLN A 80 17.26 -8.07 10.87
N GLU A 81 17.28 -9.30 11.38
CA GLU A 81 16.93 -10.50 10.60
C GLU A 81 15.50 -10.47 10.06
N GLU A 82 14.54 -9.95 10.84
CA GLU A 82 13.15 -9.79 10.39
C GLU A 82 13.06 -8.70 9.32
N LEU A 83 13.80 -7.60 9.47
CA LEU A 83 13.86 -6.52 8.48
C LEU A 83 14.46 -6.98 7.16
N ASP A 84 15.59 -7.69 7.22
CA ASP A 84 16.27 -8.21 6.03
C ASP A 84 15.36 -9.19 5.28
N PHE A 85 14.65 -10.04 6.01
CA PHE A 85 13.65 -10.93 5.41
C PHE A 85 12.49 -10.17 4.76
N LEU A 86 11.96 -9.14 5.40
CA LEU A 86 10.89 -8.31 4.84
C LEU A 86 11.34 -7.57 3.58
N MET A 87 12.58 -7.06 3.55
CA MET A 87 13.16 -6.43 2.35
C MET A 87 13.35 -7.44 1.22
N PHE A 88 13.82 -8.64 1.52
CA PHE A 88 13.94 -9.73 0.56
C PHE A 88 12.56 -10.12 0.00
N LEU A 89 11.57 -10.31 0.88
CA LEU A 89 10.21 -10.68 0.50
C LEU A 89 9.57 -9.62 -0.40
N LEU A 90 9.70 -8.34 -0.03
CA LEU A 90 9.21 -7.21 -0.82
C LEU A 90 9.82 -7.20 -2.23
N ALA A 91 11.15 -7.31 -2.33
CA ALA A 91 11.82 -7.33 -3.63
C ALA A 91 11.39 -8.54 -4.48
N THR A 92 11.27 -9.71 -3.86
CA THR A 92 10.85 -10.95 -4.52
C THR A 92 9.43 -10.81 -5.08
N TYR A 93 8.49 -10.35 -4.27
CA TYR A 93 7.10 -10.17 -4.68
C TYR A 93 6.95 -9.12 -5.79
N LEU A 94 7.63 -7.98 -5.67
CA LEU A 94 7.59 -6.95 -6.71
C LEU A 94 8.06 -7.47 -8.08
N VAL A 95 8.97 -8.43 -8.11
CA VAL A 95 9.41 -9.07 -9.37
C VAL A 95 8.42 -10.12 -9.83
N GLN A 96 7.98 -11.00 -8.93
CA GLN A 96 7.08 -12.11 -9.26
C GLN A 96 5.71 -11.66 -9.74
N GLU A 97 5.19 -10.56 -9.19
CA GLU A 97 3.84 -10.08 -9.52
C GLU A 97 3.80 -9.14 -10.75
N ARG A 98 4.94 -8.88 -11.41
CA ARG A 98 4.99 -8.01 -12.61
C ARG A 98 4.03 -8.49 -13.71
N ASP A 99 4.11 -9.78 -14.05
CA ASP A 99 3.27 -10.36 -15.09
C ASP A 99 1.79 -10.33 -14.71
N THR A 100 1.48 -10.59 -13.43
CA THR A 100 0.13 -10.50 -12.89
C THR A 100 -0.40 -9.06 -12.97
N MET A 101 0.40 -8.07 -12.59
CA MET A 101 0.03 -6.66 -12.69
C MET A 101 -0.20 -6.23 -14.14
N MET A 102 0.67 -6.64 -15.06
CA MET A 102 0.51 -6.33 -16.49
C MET A 102 -0.74 -6.99 -17.08
N LYS A 103 -0.96 -8.28 -16.78
CA LYS A 103 -2.11 -9.04 -17.28
C LYS A 103 -3.45 -8.47 -16.80
N ASN A 104 -3.51 -8.00 -15.56
CA ASN A 104 -4.73 -7.45 -14.95
C ASN A 104 -4.84 -5.92 -15.07
N ASN A 105 -3.99 -5.29 -15.89
CA ASN A 105 -3.99 -3.83 -16.11
C ASN A 105 -3.83 -3.04 -14.79
N ILE A 106 -3.04 -3.55 -13.84
CA ILE A 106 -2.81 -2.94 -12.53
C ILE A 106 -1.61 -2.00 -12.60
N ARG A 107 -1.80 -0.75 -12.17
CA ARG A 107 -0.72 0.25 -12.06
C ARG A 107 -0.16 0.25 -10.65
N LEU A 108 1.16 0.12 -10.51
CA LEU A 108 1.84 0.18 -9.22
C LEU A 108 2.21 1.62 -8.85
N LYS A 109 1.89 2.00 -7.62
CA LYS A 109 2.38 3.22 -6.96
C LYS A 109 3.01 2.83 -5.62
N ILE A 110 4.04 3.54 -5.20
CA ILE A 110 4.67 3.32 -3.89
C ILE A 110 4.74 4.66 -3.16
N ILE A 111 4.30 4.70 -1.92
CA ILE A 111 4.34 5.85 -1.04
C ILE A 111 5.19 5.59 0.21
N GLY A 112 5.75 6.65 0.77
CA GLY A 112 6.64 6.62 1.92
C GLY A 112 8.07 7.03 1.57
N ARG A 113 8.94 7.03 2.56
CA ARG A 113 10.34 7.47 2.42
C ARG A 113 11.21 6.38 1.85
N ARG A 114 12.18 6.77 1.00
CA ARG A 114 13.14 5.84 0.39
C ARG A 114 14.43 5.69 1.19
N ASP A 115 14.67 6.60 2.13
CA ASP A 115 15.80 6.51 3.05
C ASP A 115 15.73 5.20 3.84
N ARG A 116 16.87 4.63 4.17
CA ARG A 116 17.05 3.34 4.86
C ARG A 116 16.66 2.09 4.06
N LEU A 117 15.98 2.21 2.90
CA LEU A 117 15.73 1.06 2.03
C LEU A 117 17.02 0.64 1.31
N PRO A 118 17.31 -0.67 1.21
CA PRO A 118 18.45 -1.15 0.43
C PRO A 118 18.33 -0.72 -1.04
N GLN A 119 19.44 -0.32 -1.66
CA GLN A 119 19.47 0.14 -3.06
C GLN A 119 18.87 -0.89 -4.03
N LYS A 120 19.09 -2.18 -3.77
CA LYS A 120 18.50 -3.27 -4.55
C LYS A 120 16.97 -3.24 -4.51
N VAL A 121 16.37 -2.96 -3.35
CA VAL A 121 14.90 -2.86 -3.20
C VAL A 121 14.40 -1.64 -3.97
N ILE A 122 15.06 -0.49 -3.83
CA ILE A 122 14.71 0.75 -4.55
C ILE A 122 14.73 0.50 -6.06
N SER A 123 15.77 -0.15 -6.58
CA SER A 123 15.89 -0.46 -8.02
C SER A 123 14.74 -1.35 -8.52
N VAL A 124 14.35 -2.37 -7.74
CA VAL A 124 13.22 -3.25 -8.08
C VAL A 124 11.89 -2.49 -8.06
N MET A 125 11.70 -1.60 -7.06
CA MET A 125 10.53 -0.73 -6.97
C MET A 125 10.41 0.14 -8.23
N ASP A 126 11.47 0.85 -8.60
CA ASP A 126 11.48 1.76 -9.76
C ASP A 126 11.22 1.03 -11.08
N GLN A 127 11.82 -0.14 -11.27
CA GLN A 127 11.56 -0.99 -12.44
C GLN A 127 10.09 -1.44 -12.53
N SER A 128 9.51 -1.87 -11.40
CA SER A 128 8.11 -2.34 -11.38
C SER A 128 7.13 -1.18 -11.59
N ILE A 129 7.40 0.00 -11.03
CA ILE A 129 6.62 1.22 -11.29
C ILE A 129 6.70 1.58 -12.77
N ALA A 130 7.90 1.64 -13.35
CA ALA A 130 8.10 1.99 -14.75
C ALA A 130 7.38 1.00 -15.69
N MET A 131 7.48 -0.30 -15.42
CA MET A 131 6.85 -1.34 -16.22
C MET A 131 5.32 -1.23 -16.23
N THR A 132 4.71 -0.86 -15.10
CA THR A 132 3.25 -0.78 -14.95
C THR A 132 2.67 0.62 -15.19
N SER A 133 3.52 1.60 -15.53
CA SER A 133 3.13 3.02 -15.64
C SER A 133 2.06 3.29 -16.71
N GLY A 134 2.01 2.48 -17.78
CA GLY A 134 1.03 2.56 -18.84
C GLY A 134 -0.32 1.90 -18.51
N ASN A 135 -0.43 1.16 -17.41
CA ASN A 135 -1.67 0.51 -17.00
C ASN A 135 -2.68 1.55 -16.49
N THR A 136 -3.94 1.34 -16.82
CA THR A 136 -5.05 2.28 -16.59
C THR A 136 -6.13 1.75 -15.66
N GLY A 137 -6.03 0.50 -15.22
CA GLY A 137 -6.95 -0.14 -14.28
C GLY A 137 -6.65 0.21 -12.83
N THR A 138 -6.91 -0.73 -11.94
CA THR A 138 -6.69 -0.55 -10.49
C THR A 138 -5.28 -0.06 -10.16
N CYS A 139 -5.18 0.98 -9.33
CA CYS A 139 -3.92 1.44 -8.77
C CYS A 139 -3.61 0.66 -7.48
N LEU A 140 -2.62 -0.24 -7.52
CA LEU A 140 -2.05 -0.85 -6.33
C LEU A 140 -1.02 0.10 -5.72
N CYS A 141 -1.33 0.65 -4.56
CA CYS A 141 -0.43 1.53 -3.81
C CYS A 141 0.18 0.78 -2.61
N LEU A 142 1.50 0.66 -2.57
CA LEU A 142 2.21 0.05 -1.44
C LEU A 142 2.81 1.14 -0.55
N ALA A 143 2.37 1.20 0.72
CA ALA A 143 2.94 2.09 1.73
C ALA A 143 4.16 1.40 2.39
N ILE A 144 5.37 1.87 2.03
CA ILE A 144 6.65 1.27 2.43
C ILE A 144 7.50 2.33 3.13
N ASN A 145 8.02 2.02 4.30
CA ASN A 145 8.68 3.00 5.17
C ASN A 145 7.80 4.25 5.35
N TYR A 146 6.50 4.00 5.54
CA TYR A 146 5.47 5.01 5.59
C TYR A 146 5.02 5.30 7.02
N GLY A 147 4.64 6.55 7.26
CA GLY A 147 3.92 6.99 8.45
C GLY A 147 3.29 8.36 8.21
N GLY A 148 2.01 8.53 8.53
CA GLY A 148 1.24 9.74 8.24
C GLY A 148 1.83 11.01 8.86
N ARG A 149 2.39 10.92 10.07
CA ARG A 149 3.09 12.07 10.69
C ARG A 149 4.32 12.49 9.88
N ALA A 150 5.10 11.52 9.37
CA ALA A 150 6.26 11.81 8.55
C ALA A 150 5.86 12.37 7.18
N GLU A 151 4.80 11.86 6.57
CA GLU A 151 4.21 12.36 5.33
C GLU A 151 3.81 13.83 5.47
N ILE A 152 3.05 14.18 6.52
CA ILE A 152 2.63 15.57 6.78
C ILE A 152 3.85 16.49 6.95
N VAL A 153 4.86 16.07 7.70
CA VAL A 153 6.10 16.87 7.86
C VAL A 153 6.82 17.06 6.53
N ASP A 154 6.87 16.04 5.68
CA ASP A 154 7.51 16.16 4.38
C ASP A 154 6.70 17.04 3.42
N ALA A 155 5.37 17.00 3.47
CA ALA A 155 4.49 17.94 2.76
C ALA A 155 4.74 19.38 3.21
N MET A 156 4.79 19.64 4.52
CA MET A 156 5.10 20.98 5.06
C MET A 156 6.46 21.49 4.57
N ARG A 157 7.48 20.62 4.53
CA ARG A 157 8.82 21.01 4.02
C ARG A 157 8.78 21.37 2.53
N GLN A 158 7.98 20.67 1.72
CA GLN A 158 7.81 20.99 0.30
C GLN A 158 7.08 22.33 0.13
N ILE A 159 6.00 22.58 0.89
CA ILE A 159 5.26 23.84 0.90
C ILE A 159 6.18 25.00 1.30
N ALA A 160 6.96 24.84 2.39
CA ALA A 160 7.89 25.86 2.84
C ALA A 160 8.93 26.24 1.78
N LYS A 161 9.47 25.26 1.03
CA LYS A 161 10.40 25.52 -0.08
C LYS A 161 9.74 26.29 -1.21
N LYS A 162 8.48 26.00 -1.54
CA LYS A 162 7.72 26.74 -2.57
C LYS A 162 7.41 28.18 -2.15
N ILE A 163 7.19 28.41 -0.85
CA ILE A 163 7.05 29.78 -0.33
C ILE A 163 8.38 30.52 -0.44
N GLU A 164 9.48 29.89 -0.04
CA GLU A 164 10.83 30.47 -0.14
C GLU A 164 11.19 30.83 -1.59
N SER A 165 10.83 29.96 -2.55
CA SER A 165 11.03 30.22 -4.00
C SER A 165 9.98 31.16 -4.62
N ARG A 166 9.01 31.64 -3.85
CA ARG A 166 7.88 32.50 -4.29
C ARG A 166 6.97 31.83 -5.34
N GLU A 167 6.94 30.50 -5.38
CA GLU A 167 6.01 29.71 -6.20
C GLU A 167 4.64 29.53 -5.53
N LEU A 168 4.55 29.79 -4.22
CA LEU A 168 3.34 29.68 -3.42
C LEU A 168 3.26 30.86 -2.44
N ASP A 169 2.07 31.47 -2.35
CA ASP A 169 1.79 32.49 -1.32
C ASP A 169 1.31 31.79 -0.04
N VAL A 170 1.83 32.24 1.12
CA VAL A 170 1.46 31.69 2.43
C VAL A 170 -0.03 31.84 2.71
N GLU A 171 -0.66 32.93 2.28
CA GLU A 171 -2.08 33.19 2.46
C GLU A 171 -2.99 32.30 1.57
N SER A 172 -2.41 31.63 0.57
CA SER A 172 -3.15 30.69 -0.31
C SER A 172 -3.13 29.24 0.19
N ILE A 173 -2.51 28.98 1.36
CA ILE A 173 -2.42 27.64 1.90
C ILE A 173 -3.76 27.21 2.49
N ASP A 174 -4.31 26.13 1.94
CA ASP A 174 -5.53 25.47 2.40
C ASP A 174 -5.35 23.94 2.50
N GLU A 175 -6.40 23.21 2.84
CA GLU A 175 -6.38 21.74 2.91
C GLU A 175 -6.02 21.09 1.56
N SER A 176 -6.47 21.69 0.45
CA SER A 176 -6.15 21.23 -0.90
C SER A 176 -4.65 21.37 -1.17
N THR A 177 -4.06 22.49 -0.76
CA THR A 177 -2.62 22.73 -0.86
C THR A 177 -1.83 21.65 -0.12
N VAL A 178 -2.23 21.30 1.10
CA VAL A 178 -1.59 20.23 1.88
C VAL A 178 -1.76 18.89 1.16
N SER A 179 -2.97 18.54 0.74
CA SER A 179 -3.28 17.28 0.05
C SER A 179 -2.46 17.09 -1.24
N GLN A 180 -2.20 18.16 -1.98
CA GLN A 180 -1.37 18.15 -3.20
C GLN A 180 0.13 17.89 -2.93
N HIS A 181 0.58 18.07 -1.69
CA HIS A 181 1.97 17.84 -1.30
C HIS A 181 2.18 16.55 -0.50
N LEU A 182 1.10 15.82 -0.18
CA LEU A 182 1.19 14.49 0.43
C LEU A 182 1.70 13.45 -0.57
N TYR A 183 2.20 12.33 -0.08
CA TYR A 183 2.61 11.21 -0.94
C TYR A 183 1.45 10.63 -1.75
N THR A 184 0.22 10.80 -1.25
CA THR A 184 -1.03 10.38 -1.87
C THR A 184 -1.57 11.37 -2.90
N SER A 185 -0.85 12.43 -3.22
CA SER A 185 -1.29 13.41 -4.21
C SER A 185 -1.78 12.76 -5.51
N GLY A 186 -2.96 13.18 -5.97
CA GLY A 186 -3.64 12.61 -7.15
C GLY A 186 -4.33 11.27 -6.91
N MET A 187 -4.45 10.84 -5.66
CA MET A 187 -5.22 9.68 -5.22
C MET A 187 -6.49 10.16 -4.52
N SER A 188 -7.58 9.39 -4.61
CA SER A 188 -8.75 9.60 -3.77
C SER A 188 -8.47 9.18 -2.33
N ASP A 189 -9.18 9.76 -1.37
CA ASP A 189 -9.16 9.28 0.01
C ASP A 189 -9.84 7.91 0.12
N PRO A 190 -9.49 7.08 1.13
CA PRO A 190 -10.09 5.77 1.30
C PRO A 190 -11.58 5.83 1.68
N ASP A 191 -12.43 5.12 0.93
CA ASP A 191 -13.84 4.90 1.29
C ASP A 191 -13.96 3.78 2.35
N LEU A 192 -12.99 2.87 2.40
CA LEU A 192 -12.97 1.74 3.31
C LEU A 192 -11.56 1.48 3.83
N LEU A 193 -11.42 1.50 5.17
CA LEU A 193 -10.21 1.07 5.87
C LEU A 193 -10.43 -0.26 6.57
N ILE A 194 -9.63 -1.25 6.22
CA ILE A 194 -9.65 -2.59 6.83
C ILE A 194 -8.38 -2.79 7.64
N ARG A 195 -8.52 -3.30 8.86
CA ARG A 195 -7.39 -3.83 9.62
C ARG A 195 -7.68 -5.26 10.06
N THR A 196 -6.78 -6.17 9.73
CA THR A 196 -6.89 -7.58 10.09
C THR A 196 -6.49 -7.84 11.55
N ALA A 197 -6.76 -9.06 12.04
CA ALA A 197 -6.36 -9.54 13.37
C ALA A 197 -7.10 -8.92 14.57
N GLY A 198 -8.28 -8.33 14.37
CA GLY A 198 -9.13 -7.82 15.46
C GLY A 198 -8.63 -6.55 16.15
N GLU A 199 -7.74 -5.80 15.50
CA GLU A 199 -7.18 -4.57 16.04
C GLU A 199 -7.92 -3.36 15.45
N MET A 200 -8.18 -2.34 16.29
CA MET A 200 -8.95 -1.14 15.92
C MET A 200 -8.10 0.12 15.69
N ARG A 201 -6.81 0.09 16.08
CA ARG A 201 -5.93 1.27 15.95
C ARG A 201 -5.47 1.50 14.52
N ILE A 202 -5.33 2.75 14.09
CA ILE A 202 -4.89 3.14 12.74
C ILE A 202 -3.36 3.16 12.56
N SER A 203 -2.58 3.09 13.65
CA SER A 203 -1.12 2.93 13.63
C SER A 203 -0.37 3.90 12.71
N ASN A 204 -0.69 5.20 12.79
CA ASN A 204 -0.02 6.24 12.00
C ASN A 204 -0.17 6.04 10.46
N TYR A 205 -1.26 5.38 10.03
CA TYR A 205 -1.54 5.10 8.63
C TYR A 205 -2.56 6.08 8.07
N LEU A 206 -2.25 6.72 6.95
CA LEU A 206 -3.11 7.63 6.18
C LEU A 206 -3.86 8.66 7.03
N LEU A 207 -3.19 9.30 8.02
CA LEU A 207 -3.82 10.15 9.03
C LEU A 207 -4.63 11.31 8.46
N TRP A 208 -4.13 11.94 7.40
CA TRP A 208 -4.80 13.05 6.73
C TRP A 208 -5.99 12.55 5.90
N GLN A 209 -5.81 11.44 5.22
CA GLN A 209 -6.73 10.90 4.24
C GLN A 209 -7.95 10.19 4.85
N ILE A 210 -7.89 9.82 6.14
CA ILE A 210 -8.97 9.11 6.87
C ILE A 210 -9.59 9.94 7.99
N SER A 211 -9.27 11.24 8.07
CA SER A 211 -9.81 12.17 9.08
C SER A 211 -11.21 12.68 8.72
#